data_84fd94cab57bed9686b0626e76b95a30
#
_entry.id   84fd94cab57bed9686b0626e76b95a30
#
_cell.length_a   1.000
_cell.length_b   1.000
_cell.length_c   1.000
_cell.angle_alpha   90.00
_cell.angle_beta   90.00
_cell.angle_gamma   90.00
#
_symmetry.space_group_name_H-M   'P 1'
#
loop_
_entity.id
_entity.type
_entity.pdbx_description
1 polymer ?
#
loop_
_entity_poly.entity_id
_entity_poly.type
_entity_poly.pdbx_seq_one_letter_code
_entity_poly.pdbx_strand_id
1 'polypeptide(L)'
;MHSADNRIELEEALVAALLTSPSDLLPHAAAVDPEFFREPKLRRIVLAMFELSMEGQPLTLANIAAIAETLESTLLEMTISRSSGSIPVLARKLTEFNIKEVYTNLRQSKDDEPFSILGRVGQAHRTMQRMVDVHHTKPKAAYLSEFRKYCEDGLNKSTLRKVPTPFPTLSRWCRGGWPLGNITFLGGGPGAGKTSFAILAAMHSAKSGVRTSYIQAEMPMNEILERAQGIDQRLVIDDISHGIELMNTAKFIENFERLPIEIHSTFERTAEQLNATCAEAIDSGSKLIVVDYLQIFTDKTDPKKEFSQIKAISENCRKSSLQRNVHYLILSSLNRLEAGQKVITLNSFYGGSQLGHDCAIGIIMHSDDSEDQISAETRRVHVDVVKNRQGMRGKFDILYHLPSQQMQEEAT
;
A
#
# COMPACT_ATOMS: atom_id res chain seq x y z
N MET A 1 -10.03 8.80 -39.41
CA MET A 1 -11.11 7.87 -39.72
C MET A 1 -10.74 6.41 -39.38
N HIS A 2 -9.62 5.85 -39.81
CA HIS A 2 -9.25 4.42 -39.54
C HIS A 2 -9.10 3.98 -38.07
N SER A 3 -8.92 4.91 -37.10
CA SER A 3 -8.71 4.50 -35.71
C SER A 3 -10.00 4.34 -34.89
N ALA A 4 -11.06 5.04 -35.27
CA ALA A 4 -12.36 4.93 -34.58
C ALA A 4 -13.11 3.65 -34.99
N ASP A 5 -13.03 3.28 -36.27
CA ASP A 5 -13.67 2.07 -36.77
C ASP A 5 -13.04 0.82 -36.15
N ASN A 6 -11.74 0.76 -36.01
CA ASN A 6 -11.02 -0.34 -35.34
C ASN A 6 -11.40 -0.50 -33.87
N ARG A 7 -11.79 0.57 -33.19
CA ARG A 7 -12.19 0.53 -31.77
C ARG A 7 -13.58 -0.10 -31.62
N ILE A 8 -14.55 0.37 -32.38
CA ILE A 8 -15.94 -0.16 -32.32
C ILE A 8 -15.94 -1.66 -32.67
N GLU A 9 -15.17 -2.06 -33.68
CA GLU A 9 -15.01 -3.47 -34.03
C GLU A 9 -14.42 -4.29 -32.87
N LEU A 10 -13.52 -3.73 -32.09
CA LEU A 10 -12.91 -4.38 -30.93
C LEU A 10 -13.91 -4.48 -29.77
N GLU A 11 -14.69 -3.41 -29.52
CA GLU A 11 -15.78 -3.42 -28.50
C GLU A 11 -16.84 -4.46 -28.88
N GLU A 12 -17.28 -4.51 -30.12
CA GLU A 12 -18.24 -5.51 -30.63
C GLU A 12 -17.70 -6.94 -30.51
N ALA A 13 -16.43 -7.17 -30.87
CA ALA A 13 -15.81 -8.49 -30.74
C ALA A 13 -15.73 -8.96 -29.27
N LEU A 14 -15.44 -8.02 -28.35
CA LEU A 14 -15.40 -8.34 -26.92
C LEU A 14 -16.80 -8.68 -26.38
N VAL A 15 -17.82 -7.88 -26.72
CA VAL A 15 -19.21 -8.16 -26.33
C VAL A 15 -19.69 -9.49 -26.92
N ALA A 16 -19.39 -9.77 -28.18
CA ALA A 16 -19.71 -11.04 -28.82
C ALA A 16 -19.08 -12.24 -28.10
N ALA A 17 -17.81 -12.12 -27.70
CA ALA A 17 -17.11 -13.15 -26.93
C ALA A 17 -17.76 -13.36 -25.54
N LEU A 18 -18.17 -12.30 -24.84
CA LEU A 18 -18.87 -12.37 -23.57
C LEU A 18 -20.26 -13.00 -23.69
N LEU A 19 -21.01 -12.67 -24.74
CA LEU A 19 -22.31 -13.28 -25.01
C LEU A 19 -22.20 -14.77 -25.36
N THR A 20 -21.08 -15.17 -25.97
CA THR A 20 -20.80 -16.59 -26.30
C THR A 20 -20.42 -17.39 -25.07
N SER A 21 -19.72 -16.78 -24.11
CA SER A 21 -19.28 -17.39 -22.85
C SER A 21 -19.62 -16.50 -21.66
N PRO A 22 -20.92 -16.36 -21.29
CA PRO A 22 -21.33 -15.43 -20.24
C PRO A 22 -20.73 -15.74 -18.86
N SER A 23 -20.38 -16.99 -18.58
CA SER A 23 -19.68 -17.40 -17.35
C SER A 23 -18.31 -16.77 -17.16
N ASP A 24 -17.71 -16.29 -18.25
CA ASP A 24 -16.39 -15.66 -18.23
C ASP A 24 -16.44 -14.16 -17.86
N LEU A 25 -17.65 -13.59 -17.70
CA LEU A 25 -17.80 -12.18 -17.30
C LEU A 25 -17.17 -11.92 -15.92
N LEU A 26 -17.54 -12.69 -14.89
CA LEU A 26 -17.05 -12.48 -13.52
C LEU A 26 -15.53 -12.69 -13.37
N PRO A 27 -14.93 -13.76 -13.93
CA PRO A 27 -13.47 -13.92 -13.93
C PRO A 27 -12.71 -12.77 -14.60
N HIS A 28 -13.36 -12.07 -15.54
CA HIS A 28 -12.77 -10.96 -16.28
C HIS A 28 -13.42 -9.60 -15.99
N ALA A 29 -14.26 -9.50 -14.95
CA ALA A 29 -15.03 -8.30 -14.63
C ALA A 29 -14.20 -7.01 -14.57
N ALA A 30 -13.01 -7.09 -14.00
CA ALA A 30 -12.12 -5.95 -13.92
C ALA A 30 -11.57 -5.51 -15.30
N ALA A 31 -11.47 -6.43 -16.26
CA ALA A 31 -11.00 -6.18 -17.62
C ALA A 31 -12.09 -5.70 -18.58
N VAL A 32 -13.35 -5.83 -18.17
CA VAL A 32 -14.54 -5.57 -18.99
C VAL A 32 -15.39 -4.46 -18.36
N ASP A 33 -14.74 -3.48 -17.72
CA ASP A 33 -15.46 -2.34 -17.12
C ASP A 33 -16.35 -1.66 -18.16
N PRO A 34 -17.67 -1.51 -17.90
CA PRO A 34 -18.59 -0.84 -18.81
C PRO A 34 -18.18 0.57 -19.21
N GLU A 35 -17.43 1.28 -18.34
CA GLU A 35 -16.92 2.62 -18.64
C GLU A 35 -15.88 2.63 -19.78
N PHE A 36 -15.31 1.49 -20.14
CA PHE A 36 -14.34 1.37 -21.22
C PHE A 36 -14.99 1.31 -22.60
N PHE A 37 -16.30 1.09 -22.65
CA PHE A 37 -17.05 1.04 -23.91
C PHE A 37 -17.55 2.42 -24.30
N ARG A 38 -17.20 2.85 -25.51
CA ARG A 38 -17.61 4.14 -26.08
C ARG A 38 -18.98 4.04 -26.73
N GLU A 39 -19.27 2.90 -27.37
CA GLU A 39 -20.53 2.69 -28.03
C GLU A 39 -21.66 2.47 -26.99
N PRO A 40 -22.65 3.37 -26.89
CA PRO A 40 -23.66 3.33 -25.83
C PRO A 40 -24.47 2.04 -25.80
N LYS A 41 -24.68 1.42 -26.95
CA LYS A 41 -25.42 0.18 -27.08
C LYS A 41 -24.63 -0.99 -26.48
N LEU A 42 -23.33 -1.09 -26.78
CA LEU A 42 -22.45 -2.14 -26.25
C LEU A 42 -22.26 -1.98 -24.75
N ARG A 43 -22.09 -0.74 -24.29
CA ARG A 43 -22.02 -0.41 -22.87
C ARG A 43 -23.25 -0.88 -22.09
N ARG A 44 -24.46 -0.66 -22.61
CA ARG A 44 -25.72 -1.13 -21.99
C ARG A 44 -25.79 -2.66 -21.91
N ILE A 45 -25.36 -3.36 -22.94
CA ILE A 45 -25.31 -4.83 -22.91
C ILE A 45 -24.39 -5.33 -21.80
N VAL A 46 -23.21 -4.76 -21.66
CA VAL A 46 -22.25 -5.15 -20.61
C VAL A 46 -22.79 -4.79 -19.22
N LEU A 47 -23.40 -3.63 -19.03
CA LEU A 47 -24.08 -3.25 -17.79
C LEU A 47 -25.19 -4.24 -17.41
N ALA A 48 -26.04 -4.61 -18.37
CA ALA A 48 -27.11 -5.59 -18.14
C ALA A 48 -26.56 -6.96 -17.72
N MET A 49 -25.45 -7.39 -18.30
CA MET A 49 -24.78 -8.65 -17.91
C MET A 49 -24.25 -8.58 -16.47
N PHE A 50 -23.67 -7.45 -16.05
CA PHE A 50 -23.22 -7.25 -14.67
C PHE A 50 -24.39 -7.22 -13.69
N GLU A 51 -25.47 -6.52 -14.00
CA GLU A 51 -26.67 -6.42 -13.17
C GLU A 51 -27.27 -7.81 -12.91
N LEU A 52 -27.51 -8.58 -13.95
CA LEU A 52 -28.00 -9.96 -13.84
C LEU A 52 -27.06 -10.85 -13.02
N SER A 53 -25.75 -10.70 -13.23
CA SER A 53 -24.75 -11.48 -12.50
C SER A 53 -24.72 -11.14 -11.00
N MET A 54 -24.86 -9.87 -10.64
CA MET A 54 -24.93 -9.41 -9.25
C MET A 54 -26.21 -9.88 -8.55
N GLU A 55 -27.31 -9.97 -9.28
CA GLU A 55 -28.60 -10.46 -8.78
C GLU A 55 -28.69 -11.99 -8.76
N GLY A 56 -27.68 -12.70 -9.23
CA GLY A 56 -27.67 -14.15 -9.34
C GLY A 56 -28.65 -14.68 -10.40
N GLN A 57 -29.08 -13.85 -11.34
CA GLN A 57 -29.96 -14.20 -12.41
C GLN A 57 -29.22 -14.87 -13.58
N PRO A 58 -29.90 -15.78 -14.33
CA PRO A 58 -29.26 -16.45 -15.47
C PRO A 58 -28.87 -15.43 -16.56
N LEU A 59 -27.64 -15.50 -17.05
CA LEU A 59 -27.12 -14.69 -18.15
C LEU A 59 -27.59 -15.28 -19.52
N THR A 60 -28.90 -15.32 -19.76
CA THR A 60 -29.46 -15.70 -21.05
C THR A 60 -29.60 -14.52 -21.98
N LEU A 61 -29.56 -14.74 -23.29
CA LEU A 61 -29.76 -13.69 -24.29
C LEU A 61 -31.05 -12.91 -24.06
N ALA A 62 -32.15 -13.64 -23.71
CA ALA A 62 -33.45 -13.03 -23.41
C ALA A 62 -33.40 -12.08 -22.20
N ASN A 63 -32.75 -12.50 -21.10
CA ASN A 63 -32.64 -11.67 -19.90
C ASN A 63 -31.74 -10.44 -20.16
N ILE A 64 -30.63 -10.64 -20.85
CA ILE A 64 -29.70 -9.55 -21.21
C ILE A 64 -30.40 -8.55 -22.15
N ALA A 65 -31.16 -9.06 -23.15
CA ALA A 65 -31.89 -8.22 -24.09
C ALA A 65 -32.96 -7.36 -23.40
N ALA A 66 -33.66 -7.93 -22.42
CA ALA A 66 -34.69 -7.22 -21.66
C ALA A 66 -34.13 -6.03 -20.87
N ILE A 67 -33.01 -6.21 -20.16
CA ILE A 67 -32.36 -5.13 -19.36
C ILE A 67 -31.66 -4.15 -20.27
N ALA A 68 -30.96 -4.62 -21.30
CA ALA A 68 -30.22 -3.76 -22.24
C ALA A 68 -31.14 -3.00 -23.22
N GLU A 69 -32.47 -3.18 -23.14
CA GLU A 69 -33.45 -2.60 -24.05
C GLU A 69 -33.08 -2.83 -25.53
N THR A 70 -32.71 -4.07 -25.86
CA THR A 70 -32.32 -4.46 -27.22
C THR A 70 -33.09 -5.72 -27.68
N LEU A 71 -33.00 -6.04 -28.96
CA LEU A 71 -33.62 -7.26 -29.48
C LEU A 71 -32.71 -8.47 -29.26
N GLU A 72 -33.29 -9.60 -28.81
CA GLU A 72 -32.58 -10.86 -28.64
C GLU A 72 -31.94 -11.35 -29.95
N SER A 73 -32.62 -11.14 -31.10
CA SER A 73 -32.05 -11.39 -32.44
C SER A 73 -30.78 -10.64 -32.72
N THR A 74 -30.66 -9.39 -32.25
CA THR A 74 -29.44 -8.58 -32.39
C THR A 74 -28.29 -9.17 -31.59
N LEU A 75 -28.56 -9.65 -30.35
CA LEU A 75 -27.54 -10.30 -29.53
C LEU A 75 -27.09 -11.64 -30.15
N LEU A 76 -28.03 -12.37 -30.72
CA LEU A 76 -27.76 -13.64 -31.42
C LEU A 76 -26.89 -13.40 -32.67
N GLU A 77 -27.21 -12.39 -33.47
CA GLU A 77 -26.40 -11.99 -34.64
C GLU A 77 -24.94 -11.60 -34.22
N MET A 78 -24.78 -10.90 -33.10
CA MET A 78 -23.46 -10.56 -32.56
C MET A 78 -22.67 -11.80 -32.17
N THR A 79 -23.29 -12.82 -31.59
CA THR A 79 -22.60 -14.07 -31.21
C THR A 79 -22.16 -14.88 -32.44
N ILE A 80 -22.92 -14.84 -33.54
CA ILE A 80 -22.63 -15.58 -34.78
C ILE A 80 -21.57 -14.89 -35.62
N SER A 81 -21.61 -13.56 -35.70
CA SER A 81 -20.84 -12.82 -36.72
C SER A 81 -19.38 -12.52 -36.32
N ARG A 82 -18.99 -12.58 -35.04
CA ARG A 82 -17.68 -12.04 -34.60
C ARG A 82 -16.94 -12.80 -33.49
N SER A 83 -17.12 -14.09 -33.32
CA SER A 83 -16.48 -14.86 -32.23
C SER A 83 -14.99 -15.19 -32.46
N SER A 84 -14.16 -14.26 -32.97
CA SER A 84 -12.74 -14.51 -33.18
C SER A 84 -11.85 -13.76 -32.16
N GLY A 85 -11.66 -14.34 -31.01
CA GLY A 85 -10.68 -13.86 -30.00
C GLY A 85 -11.02 -14.26 -28.58
N SER A 86 -10.02 -14.49 -27.76
CA SER A 86 -10.24 -14.74 -26.33
C SER A 86 -10.53 -13.42 -25.60
N ILE A 87 -11.45 -13.43 -24.64
CA ILE A 87 -11.84 -12.26 -23.83
C ILE A 87 -10.62 -11.52 -23.26
N PRO A 88 -9.61 -12.17 -22.65
CA PRO A 88 -8.44 -11.49 -22.14
C PRO A 88 -7.63 -10.71 -23.20
N VAL A 89 -7.53 -11.27 -24.41
CA VAL A 89 -6.79 -10.61 -25.50
C VAL A 89 -7.55 -9.40 -26.04
N LEU A 90 -8.87 -9.52 -26.20
CA LEU A 90 -9.73 -8.43 -26.68
C LEU A 90 -9.82 -7.30 -25.65
N ALA A 91 -10.00 -7.64 -24.38
CA ALA A 91 -10.01 -6.67 -23.27
C ALA A 91 -8.69 -5.91 -23.17
N ARG A 92 -7.55 -6.61 -23.30
CA ARG A 92 -6.24 -5.98 -23.32
C ARG A 92 -6.09 -4.98 -24.46
N LYS A 93 -6.49 -5.34 -25.68
CA LYS A 93 -6.43 -4.44 -26.84
C LYS A 93 -7.32 -3.21 -26.64
N LEU A 94 -8.52 -3.37 -26.07
CA LEU A 94 -9.41 -2.26 -25.77
C LEU A 94 -8.80 -1.32 -24.72
N THR A 95 -8.15 -1.86 -23.70
CA THR A 95 -7.42 -1.09 -22.70
C THR A 95 -6.27 -0.28 -23.31
N GLU A 96 -5.46 -0.90 -24.17
CA GLU A 96 -4.36 -0.21 -24.86
C GLU A 96 -4.89 0.94 -25.73
N PHE A 97 -6.06 0.76 -26.35
CA PHE A 97 -6.72 1.80 -27.13
C PHE A 97 -7.17 2.98 -26.26
N ASN A 98 -7.83 2.68 -25.13
CA ASN A 98 -8.29 3.69 -24.16
C ASN A 98 -7.13 4.50 -23.57
N ILE A 99 -6.01 3.85 -23.22
CA ILE A 99 -4.81 4.52 -22.72
C ILE A 99 -4.26 5.51 -23.77
N LYS A 100 -4.17 5.11 -25.04
CA LYS A 100 -3.70 5.99 -26.12
C LYS A 100 -4.61 7.20 -26.30
N GLU A 101 -5.92 7.02 -26.21
CA GLU A 101 -6.91 8.10 -26.33
C GLU A 101 -6.79 9.10 -25.18
N VAL A 102 -6.72 8.62 -23.93
CA VAL A 102 -6.51 9.48 -22.76
C VAL A 102 -5.23 10.31 -22.89
N TYR A 103 -4.13 9.68 -23.33
CA TYR A 103 -2.86 10.38 -23.56
C TYR A 103 -2.98 11.45 -24.66
N THR A 104 -3.69 11.14 -25.75
CA THR A 104 -3.90 12.07 -26.85
C THR A 104 -4.73 13.28 -26.42
N ASN A 105 -5.80 13.04 -25.67
CA ASN A 105 -6.68 14.08 -25.15
C ASN A 105 -5.94 15.02 -24.17
N LEU A 106 -5.09 14.46 -23.29
CA LEU A 106 -4.24 15.26 -22.41
C LEU A 106 -3.26 16.16 -23.18
N ARG A 107 -2.71 15.65 -24.29
CA ARG A 107 -1.74 16.40 -25.12
C ARG A 107 -2.38 17.51 -25.95
N GLN A 108 -3.67 17.38 -26.28
CA GLN A 108 -4.40 18.33 -27.14
C GLN A 108 -5.10 19.46 -26.36
N SER A 109 -5.18 19.38 -25.03
CA SER A 109 -5.80 20.42 -24.20
C SER A 109 -4.90 21.65 -24.14
N LYS A 110 -5.29 22.73 -24.85
CA LYS A 110 -4.46 23.94 -25.01
C LYS A 110 -4.85 25.11 -24.10
N ASP A 111 -6.03 25.12 -23.47
CA ASP A 111 -6.62 26.37 -22.97
C ASP A 111 -7.18 26.35 -21.54
N ASP A 112 -6.65 25.51 -20.64
CA ASP A 112 -7.24 25.40 -19.31
C ASP A 112 -6.34 25.93 -18.18
N GLU A 113 -7.00 26.47 -17.16
CA GLU A 113 -6.34 26.86 -15.91
C GLU A 113 -5.55 25.70 -15.28
N PRO A 114 -4.39 25.97 -14.64
CA PRO A 114 -3.50 24.93 -14.09
C PRO A 114 -4.19 23.91 -13.18
N PHE A 115 -5.19 24.34 -12.39
CA PHE A 115 -5.95 23.45 -11.51
C PHE A 115 -6.89 22.50 -12.27
N SER A 116 -7.46 22.91 -13.39
CA SER A 116 -8.29 22.05 -14.22
C SER A 116 -7.45 20.99 -14.95
N ILE A 117 -6.24 21.34 -15.33
CA ILE A 117 -5.25 20.42 -15.93
C ILE A 117 -4.84 19.38 -14.90
N LEU A 118 -4.51 19.78 -13.66
CA LEU A 118 -4.14 18.86 -12.56
C LEU A 118 -5.27 17.88 -12.24
N GLY A 119 -6.52 18.36 -12.19
CA GLY A 119 -7.69 17.50 -11.98
C GLY A 119 -7.85 16.43 -13.08
N ARG A 120 -7.68 16.82 -14.34
CA ARG A 120 -7.77 15.91 -15.51
C ARG A 120 -6.60 14.94 -15.57
N VAL A 121 -5.39 15.39 -15.27
CA VAL A 121 -4.21 14.52 -15.15
C VAL A 121 -4.43 13.49 -14.05
N GLY A 122 -4.93 13.90 -12.89
CA GLY A 122 -5.26 12.99 -11.79
C GLY A 122 -6.34 11.97 -12.16
N GLN A 123 -7.38 12.39 -12.88
CA GLN A 123 -8.43 11.48 -13.37
C GLN A 123 -7.90 10.52 -14.43
N ALA A 124 -7.12 11.01 -15.38
CA ALA A 124 -6.47 10.20 -16.40
C ALA A 124 -5.52 9.18 -15.78
N HIS A 125 -4.72 9.58 -14.79
CA HIS A 125 -3.82 8.69 -14.06
C HIS A 125 -4.59 7.58 -13.34
N ARG A 126 -5.69 7.91 -12.62
CA ARG A 126 -6.54 6.90 -11.97
C ARG A 126 -7.16 5.93 -12.98
N THR A 127 -7.63 6.45 -14.11
CA THR A 127 -8.20 5.61 -15.19
C THR A 127 -7.14 4.69 -15.79
N MET A 128 -5.96 5.22 -16.11
CA MET A 128 -4.85 4.40 -16.61
C MET A 128 -4.40 3.35 -15.59
N GLN A 129 -4.36 3.70 -14.31
CA GLN A 129 -3.96 2.78 -13.24
C GLN A 129 -4.96 1.64 -13.08
N ARG A 130 -6.27 1.93 -13.14
CA ARG A 130 -7.32 0.89 -13.18
C ARG A 130 -7.15 -0.03 -14.39
N MET A 131 -6.88 0.53 -15.57
CA MET A 131 -6.69 -0.23 -16.80
C MET A 131 -5.44 -1.13 -16.76
N VAL A 132 -4.34 -0.67 -16.15
CA VAL A 132 -3.10 -1.44 -16.00
C VAL A 132 -3.27 -2.56 -14.97
N ASP A 133 -3.96 -2.31 -13.86
CA ASP A 133 -4.19 -3.28 -12.79
C ASP A 133 -4.97 -4.53 -13.25
N VAL A 134 -5.79 -4.37 -14.28
CA VAL A 134 -6.65 -5.40 -14.86
C VAL A 134 -5.88 -6.50 -15.61
N HIS A 135 -4.69 -6.20 -16.14
CA HIS A 135 -3.97 -7.09 -17.04
C HIS A 135 -2.81 -7.88 -16.42
N HIS A 136 -2.72 -7.95 -15.09
CA HIS A 136 -1.63 -8.64 -14.40
C HIS A 136 -1.80 -10.16 -14.20
N THR A 137 -2.70 -10.83 -14.91
CA THR A 137 -2.68 -12.31 -14.96
C THR A 137 -1.55 -12.77 -15.89
N LYS A 138 -0.36 -12.93 -15.32
CA LYS A 138 0.76 -13.53 -16.01
C LYS A 138 0.45 -15.01 -16.30
N PRO A 139 0.81 -15.55 -17.48
CA PRO A 139 0.73 -16.98 -17.73
C PRO A 139 1.50 -17.77 -16.66
N LYS A 140 1.03 -18.98 -16.32
CA LYS A 140 1.69 -19.87 -15.33
C LYS A 140 3.19 -20.01 -15.60
N ALA A 141 3.59 -20.10 -16.88
CA ALA A 141 5.00 -20.20 -17.28
C ALA A 141 5.83 -18.97 -16.86
N ALA A 142 5.24 -17.77 -16.91
CA ALA A 142 5.92 -16.55 -16.47
C ALA A 142 6.13 -16.54 -14.96
N TYR A 143 5.13 -16.97 -14.16
CA TYR A 143 5.31 -17.12 -12.70
C TYR A 143 6.39 -18.15 -12.35
N LEU A 144 6.45 -19.28 -13.07
CA LEU A 144 7.46 -20.30 -12.84
C LEU A 144 8.86 -19.81 -13.22
N SER A 145 8.99 -19.04 -14.31
CA SER A 145 10.26 -18.42 -14.70
C SER A 145 10.72 -17.40 -13.66
N GLU A 146 9.80 -16.54 -13.16
CA GLU A 146 10.10 -15.59 -12.08
C GLU A 146 10.47 -16.30 -10.79
N PHE A 147 9.80 -17.38 -10.43
CA PHE A 147 10.14 -18.18 -9.26
C PHE A 147 11.50 -18.83 -9.38
N ARG A 148 11.85 -19.36 -10.57
CA ARG A 148 13.19 -19.88 -10.84
C ARG A 148 14.25 -18.79 -10.64
N LYS A 149 14.06 -17.63 -11.29
CA LYS A 149 14.95 -16.48 -11.12
C LYS A 149 15.04 -16.05 -9.65
N TYR A 150 13.90 -16.01 -8.93
CA TYR A 150 13.89 -15.73 -7.49
C TYR A 150 14.75 -16.73 -6.71
N CYS A 151 14.74 -18.03 -7.05
CA CYS A 151 15.58 -19.03 -6.39
C CYS A 151 17.06 -18.86 -6.75
N GLU A 152 17.37 -18.59 -8.03
CA GLU A 152 18.74 -18.36 -8.52
C GLU A 152 19.34 -17.09 -7.91
N ASP A 153 18.60 -16.00 -7.87
CA ASP A 153 19.00 -14.75 -7.20
C ASP A 153 19.21 -14.94 -5.68
N GLY A 154 18.64 -15.99 -5.09
CA GLY A 154 18.85 -16.36 -3.69
C GLY A 154 20.27 -16.80 -3.37
N LEU A 155 21.00 -17.25 -4.36
CA LEU A 155 22.41 -17.57 -4.27
C LEU A 155 23.26 -16.28 -4.36
N ASN A 156 22.72 -15.21 -4.92
CA ASN A 156 23.36 -13.93 -5.08
C ASN A 156 23.02 -13.02 -3.88
N LYS A 157 23.97 -12.82 -2.97
CA LYS A 157 23.78 -11.95 -1.78
C LYS A 157 23.51 -10.46 -2.11
N SER A 158 23.66 -10.05 -3.38
CA SER A 158 23.44 -8.66 -3.82
C SER A 158 21.97 -8.30 -4.04
N THR A 159 21.07 -9.28 -4.13
CA THR A 159 19.64 -8.99 -4.37
C THR A 159 18.92 -8.76 -3.06
N LEU A 160 18.44 -7.52 -2.84
CA LEU A 160 17.64 -7.20 -1.66
C LEU A 160 16.30 -7.93 -1.69
N ARG A 161 16.10 -8.84 -0.76
CA ARG A 161 14.86 -9.62 -0.62
C ARG A 161 14.02 -9.23 0.57
N LYS A 162 14.69 -8.68 1.58
CA LYS A 162 14.09 -8.30 2.86
C LYS A 162 14.73 -7.02 3.34
N VAL A 163 13.91 -6.22 3.99
CA VAL A 163 14.36 -5.01 4.68
C VAL A 163 14.89 -5.43 6.06
N PRO A 164 16.12 -5.06 6.44
CA PRO A 164 16.66 -5.35 7.76
C PRO A 164 15.79 -4.79 8.89
N THR A 165 15.67 -5.54 9.98
CA THR A 165 14.94 -5.12 11.18
C THR A 165 15.91 -4.76 12.29
N PRO A 166 15.56 -3.80 13.19
CA PRO A 166 16.52 -3.27 14.16
C PRO A 166 16.86 -4.22 15.31
N PHE A 167 16.04 -5.27 15.53
CA PHE A 167 16.21 -6.19 16.66
C PHE A 167 16.55 -7.60 16.18
N PRO A 168 17.58 -8.27 16.78
CA PRO A 168 17.99 -9.60 16.42
C PRO A 168 16.88 -10.65 16.48
N THR A 169 16.05 -10.62 17.54
CA THR A 169 14.93 -11.56 17.68
C THR A 169 13.88 -11.33 16.60
N LEU A 170 13.52 -10.08 16.31
CA LEU A 170 12.60 -9.75 15.22
C LEU A 170 13.15 -10.19 13.87
N SER A 171 14.44 -9.96 13.62
CA SER A 171 15.12 -10.40 12.42
C SER A 171 15.07 -11.94 12.26
N ARG A 172 15.38 -12.68 13.32
CA ARG A 172 15.30 -14.14 13.33
C ARG A 172 13.87 -14.63 13.06
N TRP A 173 12.84 -14.05 13.71
CA TRP A 173 11.45 -14.43 13.50
C TRP A 173 10.93 -14.08 12.11
N CYS A 174 11.44 -13.02 11.50
CA CYS A 174 11.14 -12.65 10.12
C CYS A 174 12.09 -13.31 9.09
N ARG A 175 12.89 -14.31 9.52
CA ARG A 175 13.83 -15.03 8.65
C ARG A 175 14.80 -14.10 7.91
N GLY A 176 15.39 -13.16 8.63
CA GLY A 176 16.40 -12.21 8.13
C GLY A 176 15.87 -10.82 7.78
N GLY A 177 14.63 -10.48 8.13
CA GLY A 177 14.07 -9.13 7.95
C GLY A 177 12.65 -9.11 7.39
N TRP A 178 12.11 -7.92 7.23
CA TRP A 178 10.78 -7.71 6.67
C TRP A 178 10.74 -8.03 5.18
N PRO A 179 9.79 -8.87 4.72
CA PRO A 179 9.70 -9.27 3.32
C PRO A 179 9.18 -8.12 2.45
N LEU A 180 9.82 -7.90 1.31
CA LEU A 180 9.28 -6.99 0.29
C LEU A 180 7.90 -7.46 -0.22
N GLY A 181 7.10 -6.54 -0.73
CA GLY A 181 5.73 -6.81 -1.16
C GLY A 181 4.74 -7.02 -0.01
N ASN A 182 5.06 -6.54 1.21
CA ASN A 182 4.26 -6.76 2.39
C ASN A 182 4.15 -5.51 3.28
N ILE A 183 3.23 -5.59 4.26
CA ILE A 183 2.98 -4.54 5.25
C ILE A 183 3.22 -5.10 6.65
N THR A 184 3.91 -4.32 7.47
CA THR A 184 3.95 -4.48 8.94
C THR A 184 3.17 -3.34 9.58
N PHE A 185 2.21 -3.67 10.45
CA PHE A 185 1.61 -2.69 11.36
C PHE A 185 2.32 -2.72 12.71
N LEU A 186 2.67 -1.54 13.20
CA LEU A 186 3.24 -1.30 14.51
C LEU A 186 2.23 -0.55 15.38
N GLY A 187 1.61 -1.24 16.34
CA GLY A 187 0.67 -0.67 17.28
C GLY A 187 1.29 -0.38 18.64
N GLY A 188 0.68 0.53 19.37
CA GLY A 188 1.05 0.84 20.76
C GLY A 188 0.26 2.01 21.30
N GLY A 189 0.12 2.07 22.61
CA GLY A 189 -0.49 3.21 23.29
C GLY A 189 0.31 4.51 23.11
N PRO A 190 -0.25 5.66 23.57
CA PRO A 190 0.52 6.88 23.70
C PRO A 190 1.77 6.63 24.56
N GLY A 191 2.91 7.20 24.16
CA GLY A 191 4.15 7.03 24.90
C GLY A 191 4.83 5.66 24.79
N ALA A 192 4.26 4.65 24.13
CA ALA A 192 4.87 3.31 23.99
C ALA A 192 6.17 3.28 23.17
N GLY A 193 6.58 4.40 22.58
CA GLY A 193 7.83 4.48 21.81
C GLY A 193 7.71 4.10 20.32
N LYS A 194 6.49 4.08 19.74
CA LYS A 194 6.28 3.73 18.33
C LYS A 194 7.13 4.53 17.36
N THR A 195 7.13 5.86 17.49
CA THR A 195 7.92 6.77 16.66
C THR A 195 9.41 6.50 16.79
N SER A 196 9.92 6.30 18.02
CA SER A 196 11.34 5.96 18.25
C SER A 196 11.72 4.62 17.64
N PHE A 197 10.84 3.60 17.76
CA PHE A 197 11.03 2.33 17.05
C PHE A 197 11.07 2.51 15.53
N ALA A 198 10.18 3.32 14.97
CA ALA A 198 10.10 3.56 13.53
C ALA A 198 11.32 4.32 13.01
N ILE A 199 11.81 5.33 13.73
CA ILE A 199 13.05 6.05 13.41
C ILE A 199 14.24 5.10 13.46
N LEU A 200 14.37 4.30 14.54
CA LEU A 200 15.40 3.28 14.68
C LEU A 200 15.38 2.30 13.50
N ALA A 201 14.19 1.81 13.12
CA ALA A 201 14.02 0.88 12.01
C ALA A 201 14.40 1.50 10.65
N ALA A 202 14.00 2.75 10.41
CA ALA A 202 14.35 3.49 9.21
C ALA A 202 15.86 3.70 9.09
N MET A 203 16.50 4.16 10.17
CA MET A 203 17.95 4.37 10.20
C MET A 203 18.72 3.07 10.08
N HIS A 204 18.29 2.00 10.77
CA HIS A 204 18.94 0.68 10.66
C HIS A 204 18.90 0.14 9.23
N SER A 205 17.75 0.29 8.55
CA SER A 205 17.60 -0.10 7.15
C SER A 205 18.47 0.75 6.23
N ALA A 206 18.50 2.06 6.41
CA ALA A 206 19.32 2.99 5.62
C ALA A 206 20.82 2.73 5.82
N LYS A 207 21.28 2.48 7.06
CA LYS A 207 22.66 2.09 7.36
C LYS A 207 23.06 0.75 6.71
N SER A 208 22.07 -0.11 6.47
CA SER A 208 22.26 -1.36 5.72
C SER A 208 22.20 -1.17 4.19
N GLY A 209 22.17 0.08 3.70
CA GLY A 209 22.13 0.41 2.27
C GLY A 209 20.75 0.32 1.63
N VAL A 210 19.68 0.17 2.41
CA VAL A 210 18.31 0.11 1.89
C VAL A 210 17.74 1.53 1.80
N ARG A 211 17.37 1.97 0.59
CA ARG A 211 16.71 3.27 0.43
C ARG A 211 15.37 3.26 1.16
N THR A 212 15.20 4.25 2.04
CA THR A 212 14.11 4.33 2.99
C THR A 212 13.44 5.70 2.91
N SER A 213 12.11 5.75 2.92
CA SER A 213 11.33 6.98 3.07
C SER A 213 10.53 6.93 4.37
N TYR A 214 10.65 8.00 5.15
CA TYR A 214 9.92 8.20 6.40
C TYR A 214 8.89 9.32 6.19
N ILE A 215 7.60 8.97 6.21
CA ILE A 215 6.49 9.88 5.95
C ILE A 215 5.79 10.17 7.26
N GLN A 216 5.70 11.45 7.62
CA GLN A 216 5.05 11.89 8.85
C GLN A 216 4.29 13.20 8.67
N ALA A 217 3.35 13.51 9.57
CA ALA A 217 2.55 14.73 9.56
C ALA A 217 2.25 15.26 10.98
N GLU A 218 2.90 14.72 12.01
CA GLU A 218 2.61 15.04 13.41
C GLU A 218 3.61 16.04 14.00
N MET A 219 4.89 15.85 13.73
CA MET A 219 5.99 16.51 14.43
C MET A 219 6.78 17.44 13.51
N PRO A 220 7.36 18.53 14.05
CA PRO A 220 8.34 19.31 13.32
C PRO A 220 9.58 18.46 12.91
N MET A 221 10.20 18.83 11.78
CA MET A 221 11.34 18.09 11.24
C MET A 221 12.51 17.99 12.23
N ASN A 222 12.79 19.07 12.96
CA ASN A 222 13.86 19.08 13.96
C ASN A 222 13.64 18.04 15.07
N GLU A 223 12.42 17.86 15.55
CA GLU A 223 12.15 16.84 16.58
C GLU A 223 12.43 15.43 16.08
N ILE A 224 12.17 15.16 14.79
CA ILE A 224 12.53 13.88 14.16
C ILE A 224 14.05 13.71 14.11
N LEU A 225 14.77 14.77 13.72
CA LEU A 225 16.23 14.74 13.62
C LEU A 225 16.92 14.66 14.99
N GLU A 226 16.40 15.37 16.01
CA GLU A 226 16.86 15.27 17.40
C GLU A 226 16.71 13.84 17.94
N ARG A 227 15.55 13.21 17.69
CA ARG A 227 15.34 11.81 18.06
C ARG A 227 16.26 10.85 17.29
N ALA A 228 16.43 11.09 15.99
CA ALA A 228 17.35 10.30 15.18
C ALA A 228 18.80 10.40 15.69
N GLN A 229 19.25 11.61 16.07
CA GLN A 229 20.56 11.82 16.66
C GLN A 229 20.68 11.17 18.04
N GLY A 230 19.68 11.36 18.91
CA GLY A 230 19.64 10.73 20.24
C GLY A 230 19.74 9.21 20.15
N ILE A 231 18.99 8.59 19.25
CA ILE A 231 19.02 7.15 18.99
C ILE A 231 20.37 6.71 18.45
N ASP A 232 20.96 7.47 17.51
CA ASP A 232 22.21 7.11 16.83
C ASP A 232 23.43 7.23 17.74
N GLN A 233 23.54 8.32 18.47
CA GLN A 233 24.71 8.71 19.23
C GLN A 233 24.57 8.48 20.75
N ARG A 234 23.41 8.02 21.22
CA ARG A 234 23.07 7.83 22.64
C ARG A 234 23.12 9.10 23.46
N LEU A 235 22.73 10.22 22.86
CA LEU A 235 22.73 11.53 23.47
C LEU A 235 21.34 11.87 24.00
N VAL A 236 21.31 12.64 25.09
CA VAL A 236 20.07 13.19 25.65
C VAL A 236 19.52 14.24 24.69
N ILE A 237 18.24 14.11 24.29
CA ILE A 237 17.60 15.00 23.32
C ILE A 237 17.60 16.44 23.81
N ASP A 238 17.40 16.66 25.12
CA ASP A 238 17.39 17.97 25.72
C ASP A 238 18.75 18.69 25.57
N ASP A 239 19.86 17.97 25.70
CA ASP A 239 21.21 18.51 25.45
C ASP A 239 21.41 18.86 23.97
N ILE A 240 20.85 18.08 23.06
CA ILE A 240 20.91 18.36 21.62
C ILE A 240 20.15 19.66 21.31
N SER A 241 18.90 19.76 21.80
CA SER A 241 18.02 20.92 21.54
C SER A 241 18.56 22.22 22.14
N HIS A 242 19.31 22.15 23.24
CA HIS A 242 19.98 23.28 23.85
C HIS A 242 21.38 23.58 23.25
N GLY A 243 21.82 22.85 22.23
CA GLY A 243 23.07 23.06 21.53
C GLY A 243 24.33 22.69 22.34
N ILE A 244 24.18 21.89 23.41
CA ILE A 244 25.31 21.38 24.20
C ILE A 244 26.19 20.45 23.39
N GLU A 245 25.58 19.71 22.46
CA GLU A 245 26.18 18.63 21.66
C GLU A 245 26.58 19.05 20.22
N LEU A 246 26.93 20.33 19.98
CA LEU A 246 27.18 20.88 18.65
C LEU A 246 28.17 20.07 17.79
N MET A 247 29.28 19.59 18.39
CA MET A 247 30.26 18.81 17.64
C MET A 247 29.73 17.44 17.24
N ASN A 248 28.93 16.80 18.10
CA ASN A 248 28.29 15.54 17.80
C ASN A 248 27.18 15.73 16.77
N THR A 249 26.45 16.84 16.84
CA THR A 249 25.45 17.24 15.84
C THR A 249 26.06 17.41 14.45
N ALA A 250 27.21 18.09 14.36
CA ALA A 250 27.92 18.23 13.07
C ALA A 250 28.30 16.85 12.47
N LYS A 251 28.83 15.94 13.29
CA LYS A 251 29.17 14.57 12.85
C LYS A 251 27.92 13.78 12.46
N PHE A 252 26.84 13.94 13.20
CA PHE A 252 25.56 13.30 12.87
C PHE A 252 25.05 13.76 11.51
N ILE A 253 25.04 15.06 11.25
CA ILE A 253 24.59 15.65 9.97
C ILE A 253 25.42 15.07 8.83
N GLU A 254 26.76 15.11 8.91
CA GLU A 254 27.65 14.56 7.88
C GLU A 254 27.38 13.10 7.59
N ASN A 255 27.14 12.29 8.61
CA ASN A 255 26.83 10.86 8.45
C ASN A 255 25.41 10.64 7.91
N PHE A 256 24.44 11.41 8.40
CA PHE A 256 23.04 11.29 8.02
C PHE A 256 22.80 11.66 6.55
N GLU A 257 23.49 12.70 6.05
CA GLU A 257 23.45 13.11 4.63
C GLU A 257 23.88 11.99 3.66
N ARG A 258 24.75 11.08 4.12
CA ARG A 258 25.22 9.94 3.32
C ARG A 258 24.26 8.75 3.35
N LEU A 259 23.30 8.74 4.26
CA LEU A 259 22.34 7.64 4.35
C LEU A 259 21.28 7.75 3.24
N PRO A 260 20.88 6.66 2.64
CA PRO A 260 19.80 6.62 1.66
C PRO A 260 18.42 6.67 2.36
N ILE A 261 18.21 7.76 3.12
CA ILE A 261 16.94 8.02 3.84
C ILE A 261 16.39 9.37 3.45
N GLU A 262 15.11 9.42 3.17
CA GLU A 262 14.36 10.64 2.88
C GLU A 262 13.25 10.80 3.92
N ILE A 263 13.10 12.02 4.46
CA ILE A 263 12.03 12.31 5.42
C ILE A 263 11.05 13.26 4.75
N HIS A 264 9.78 12.83 4.66
CA HIS A 264 8.69 13.59 4.07
C HIS A 264 7.79 14.11 5.18
N SER A 265 7.73 15.45 5.34
CA SER A 265 6.75 16.11 6.21
C SER A 265 5.58 16.59 5.34
N THR A 266 4.39 16.04 5.56
CA THR A 266 3.19 16.43 4.83
C THR A 266 2.36 17.40 5.66
N PHE A 267 2.02 18.55 5.10
CA PHE A 267 1.15 19.54 5.77
C PHE A 267 -0.32 19.17 5.62
N GLU A 268 -0.69 18.59 4.47
CA GLU A 268 -2.04 18.09 4.23
C GLU A 268 -2.18 16.68 4.79
N ARG A 269 -3.06 16.57 5.78
CA ARG A 269 -3.33 15.31 6.49
C ARG A 269 -4.45 14.55 5.81
N THR A 270 -4.31 14.28 4.50
CA THR A 270 -5.31 13.58 3.70
C THR A 270 -4.78 12.25 3.16
N ALA A 271 -5.70 11.32 2.90
CA ALA A 271 -5.37 10.02 2.29
C ALA A 271 -4.78 10.19 0.88
N GLU A 272 -5.24 11.19 0.14
CA GLU A 272 -4.75 11.52 -1.20
C GLU A 272 -3.29 11.97 -1.15
N GLN A 273 -2.95 12.88 -0.22
CA GLN A 273 -1.59 13.35 -0.04
C GLN A 273 -0.66 12.22 0.39
N LEU A 274 -1.07 11.38 1.34
CA LEU A 274 -0.29 10.21 1.73
C LEU A 274 0.00 9.28 0.55
N ASN A 275 -1.03 8.99 -0.26
CA ASN A 275 -0.88 8.12 -1.43
C ASN A 275 0.08 8.72 -2.47
N ALA A 276 0.01 10.05 -2.71
CA ALA A 276 0.92 10.75 -3.61
C ALA A 276 2.37 10.69 -3.11
N THR A 277 2.59 10.99 -1.83
CA THR A 277 3.93 10.92 -1.20
C THR A 277 4.50 9.49 -1.20
N CYS A 278 3.66 8.48 -0.94
CA CYS A 278 4.08 7.08 -1.06
C CYS A 278 4.49 6.71 -2.49
N ALA A 279 3.75 7.19 -3.50
CA ALA A 279 4.08 6.94 -4.89
C ALA A 279 5.42 7.59 -5.28
N GLU A 280 5.64 8.84 -4.89
CA GLU A 280 6.91 9.55 -5.09
C GLU A 280 8.08 8.82 -4.41
N ALA A 281 7.92 8.40 -3.15
CA ALA A 281 8.90 7.61 -2.42
C ALA A 281 9.26 6.30 -3.12
N ILE A 282 8.27 5.62 -3.70
CA ILE A 282 8.49 4.39 -4.47
C ILE A 282 9.24 4.69 -5.77
N ASP A 283 8.85 5.74 -6.48
CA ASP A 283 9.46 6.12 -7.77
C ASP A 283 10.90 6.61 -7.58
N SER A 284 11.23 7.21 -6.43
CA SER A 284 12.62 7.51 -6.03
C SER A 284 13.44 6.26 -5.67
N GLY A 285 12.82 5.08 -5.62
CA GLY A 285 13.48 3.79 -5.42
C GLY A 285 13.47 3.27 -3.99
N SER A 286 12.68 3.86 -3.09
CA SER A 286 12.56 3.39 -1.71
C SER A 286 12.03 1.95 -1.62
N LYS A 287 12.63 1.16 -0.74
CA LYS A 287 12.26 -0.23 -0.46
C LYS A 287 11.62 -0.40 0.92
N LEU A 288 11.86 0.52 1.83
CA LEU A 288 11.12 0.68 3.08
C LEU A 288 10.39 2.01 3.04
N ILE A 289 9.10 1.99 3.31
CA ILE A 289 8.27 3.17 3.48
C ILE A 289 7.68 3.12 4.89
N VAL A 290 8.04 4.09 5.71
CA VAL A 290 7.51 4.25 7.07
C VAL A 290 6.40 5.29 7.02
N VAL A 291 5.26 5.00 7.65
CA VAL A 291 4.13 5.93 7.78
C VAL A 291 3.86 6.17 9.27
N ASP A 292 4.13 7.36 9.75
CA ASP A 292 3.95 7.74 11.15
C ASP A 292 2.94 8.91 11.27
N TYR A 293 1.72 8.66 11.64
CA TYR A 293 0.98 7.41 11.81
C TYR A 293 -0.32 7.42 11.00
N LEU A 294 -0.90 6.27 10.76
CA LEU A 294 -2.02 6.09 9.82
C LEU A 294 -3.20 7.04 10.06
N GLN A 295 -3.66 7.16 11.30
CA GLN A 295 -4.88 7.90 11.65
C GLN A 295 -4.74 9.43 11.52
N ILE A 296 -3.53 9.96 11.32
CA ILE A 296 -3.35 11.40 11.09
C ILE A 296 -3.85 11.81 9.70
N PHE A 297 -3.91 10.85 8.77
CA PHE A 297 -4.33 11.04 7.39
C PHE A 297 -5.82 10.76 7.17
N THR A 298 -6.61 10.79 8.24
CA THR A 298 -8.05 10.50 8.18
C THR A 298 -8.87 11.67 8.73
N ASP A 299 -10.11 11.79 8.24
CA ASP A 299 -11.07 12.76 8.73
C ASP A 299 -11.74 12.24 10.02
N LYS A 300 -11.37 12.85 11.15
CA LYS A 300 -11.86 12.45 12.49
C LYS A 300 -13.24 13.02 12.84
N THR A 301 -13.86 13.78 11.94
CA THR A 301 -15.18 14.41 12.20
C THR A 301 -16.32 13.41 12.19
N ASP A 302 -16.18 12.32 11.43
CA ASP A 302 -17.14 11.21 11.36
C ASP A 302 -16.43 9.85 11.54
N PRO A 303 -16.72 9.10 12.63
CA PRO A 303 -16.09 7.82 12.89
C PRO A 303 -16.27 6.77 11.78
N LYS A 304 -17.42 6.78 11.07
CA LYS A 304 -17.65 5.85 9.95
C LYS A 304 -16.78 6.21 8.75
N LYS A 305 -16.62 7.51 8.50
CA LYS A 305 -15.76 8.02 7.44
C LYS A 305 -14.29 7.75 7.75
N GLU A 306 -13.87 7.99 8.99
CA GLU A 306 -12.52 7.69 9.45
C GLU A 306 -12.19 6.21 9.25
N PHE A 307 -13.07 5.30 9.68
CA PHE A 307 -12.88 3.86 9.50
C PHE A 307 -12.77 3.45 8.04
N SER A 308 -13.63 4.02 7.18
CA SER A 308 -13.60 3.78 5.73
C SER A 308 -12.28 4.25 5.09
N GLN A 309 -11.76 5.41 5.54
CA GLN A 309 -10.49 5.95 5.06
C GLN A 309 -9.29 5.12 5.52
N ILE A 310 -9.27 4.67 6.78
CA ILE A 310 -8.26 3.76 7.30
C ILE A 310 -8.18 2.50 6.44
N LYS A 311 -9.34 1.92 6.12
CA LYS A 311 -9.45 0.75 5.24
C LYS A 311 -8.88 1.04 3.86
N ALA A 312 -9.30 2.15 3.24
CA ALA A 312 -8.84 2.53 1.90
C ALA A 312 -7.33 2.77 1.84
N ILE A 313 -6.75 3.45 2.85
CA ILE A 313 -5.29 3.65 2.94
C ILE A 313 -4.58 2.30 3.08
N SER A 314 -5.04 1.42 3.96
CA SER A 314 -4.46 0.10 4.17
C SER A 314 -4.47 -0.75 2.89
N GLU A 315 -5.60 -0.78 2.19
CA GLU A 315 -5.75 -1.47 0.90
C GLU A 315 -4.82 -0.91 -0.18
N ASN A 316 -4.70 0.43 -0.28
CA ASN A 316 -3.80 1.09 -1.22
C ASN A 316 -2.33 0.77 -0.93
N CYS A 317 -1.90 0.83 0.35
CA CYS A 317 -0.56 0.43 0.76
C CYS A 317 -0.32 -1.06 0.45
N ARG A 318 -1.30 -1.93 0.70
CA ARG A 318 -1.22 -3.36 0.38
C ARG A 318 -1.03 -3.60 -1.11
N LYS A 319 -1.81 -2.92 -1.95
CA LYS A 319 -1.74 -3.01 -3.41
C LYS A 319 -0.39 -2.53 -3.92
N SER A 320 0.03 -1.34 -3.51
CA SER A 320 1.31 -0.76 -3.94
C SER A 320 2.51 -1.57 -3.44
N SER A 321 2.45 -2.14 -2.23
CA SER A 321 3.52 -3.00 -1.72
C SER A 321 3.77 -4.20 -2.63
N LEU A 322 2.70 -4.87 -3.06
CA LEU A 322 2.77 -6.03 -3.95
C LEU A 322 3.25 -5.67 -5.35
N GLN A 323 2.68 -4.61 -5.94
CA GLN A 323 2.97 -4.21 -7.31
C GLN A 323 4.40 -3.69 -7.49
N ARG A 324 4.89 -2.95 -6.51
CA ARG A 324 6.17 -2.24 -6.57
C ARG A 324 7.29 -2.93 -5.79
N ASN A 325 6.98 -4.05 -5.15
CA ASN A 325 7.92 -4.85 -4.35
C ASN A 325 8.67 -4.00 -3.31
N VAL A 326 7.89 -3.32 -2.46
CA VAL A 326 8.35 -2.49 -1.34
C VAL A 326 7.77 -3.00 -0.02
N HIS A 327 8.38 -2.66 1.10
CA HIS A 327 7.83 -2.94 2.43
C HIS A 327 7.28 -1.68 3.07
N TYR A 328 6.09 -1.76 3.65
CA TYR A 328 5.52 -0.69 4.48
C TYR A 328 5.61 -1.04 5.96
N LEU A 329 6.15 -0.13 6.75
CA LEU A 329 6.04 -0.10 8.20
C LEU A 329 5.06 1.02 8.58
N ILE A 330 3.84 0.65 8.98
CA ILE A 330 2.77 1.60 9.25
C ILE A 330 2.49 1.61 10.74
N LEU A 331 2.62 2.79 11.35
CA LEU A 331 2.27 3.00 12.74
C LEU A 331 0.76 3.20 12.87
N SER A 332 0.19 2.60 13.91
CA SER A 332 -1.24 2.69 14.20
C SER A 332 -1.48 2.86 15.69
N SER A 333 -2.49 3.65 16.03
CA SER A 333 -3.02 3.70 17.38
C SER A 333 -3.70 2.36 17.72
N LEU A 334 -3.82 2.08 19.02
CA LEU A 334 -4.62 0.97 19.50
C LEU A 334 -6.02 1.47 19.91
N ASN A 335 -7.00 0.58 19.80
CA ASN A 335 -8.30 0.79 20.46
C ASN A 335 -8.06 0.97 21.95
N ARG A 336 -8.85 1.80 22.61
CA ARG A 336 -8.86 1.84 24.07
C ARG A 336 -9.26 0.44 24.55
N LEU A 337 -8.34 -0.24 25.21
CA LEU A 337 -8.66 -1.52 25.86
C LEU A 337 -9.74 -1.23 26.90
N GLU A 338 -10.84 -1.97 26.87
CA GLU A 338 -11.80 -1.94 27.96
C GLU A 338 -11.09 -2.40 29.24
N ALA A 339 -11.37 -1.73 30.35
CA ALA A 339 -10.75 -2.03 31.64
C ALA A 339 -10.94 -3.53 31.97
N GLY A 340 -9.83 -4.30 31.94
CA GLY A 340 -9.85 -5.75 32.20
C GLY A 340 -9.46 -6.65 31.01
N GLN A 341 -9.32 -6.14 29.81
CA GLN A 341 -8.80 -6.93 28.67
C GLN A 341 -7.27 -7.10 28.78
N LYS A 342 -6.84 -8.29 29.22
CA LYS A 342 -5.41 -8.68 29.31
C LYS A 342 -4.83 -9.25 28.00
N VAL A 343 -5.63 -9.44 26.95
CA VAL A 343 -5.18 -10.15 25.75
C VAL A 343 -5.01 -9.17 24.59
N ILE A 344 -3.77 -8.97 24.21
CA ILE A 344 -3.37 -8.14 23.07
C ILE A 344 -3.46 -9.00 21.79
N THR A 345 -4.27 -8.56 20.83
CA THR A 345 -4.51 -9.26 19.56
C THR A 345 -4.50 -8.30 18.38
N LEU A 346 -4.64 -8.82 17.18
CA LEU A 346 -4.82 -8.00 15.96
C LEU A 346 -6.03 -7.05 16.05
N ASN A 347 -7.07 -7.41 16.80
CA ASN A 347 -8.25 -6.56 17.00
C ASN A 347 -7.96 -5.35 17.90
N SER A 348 -6.81 -5.33 18.57
CA SER A 348 -6.38 -4.18 19.38
C SER A 348 -5.96 -2.97 18.53
N PHE A 349 -5.65 -3.15 17.23
CA PHE A 349 -5.40 -2.02 16.35
C PHE A 349 -6.65 -1.16 16.13
N TYR A 350 -6.50 0.15 16.14
CA TYR A 350 -7.58 1.06 15.75
C TYR A 350 -7.84 0.93 14.24
N GLY A 351 -9.01 0.43 13.89
CA GLY A 351 -9.33 -0.08 12.55
C GLY A 351 -9.57 -1.59 12.54
N GLY A 352 -9.31 -2.27 13.66
CA GLY A 352 -9.75 -3.62 13.99
C GLY A 352 -9.30 -4.71 13.05
N SER A 353 -10.22 -5.64 12.74
CA SER A 353 -9.96 -6.83 11.93
C SER A 353 -9.43 -6.54 10.52
N GLN A 354 -9.77 -5.38 9.93
CA GLN A 354 -9.34 -5.04 8.58
C GLN A 354 -7.81 -4.87 8.49
N LEU A 355 -7.21 -4.07 9.39
CA LEU A 355 -5.74 -3.93 9.44
C LEU A 355 -5.07 -5.28 9.69
N GLY A 356 -5.72 -6.11 10.54
CA GLY A 356 -5.29 -7.48 10.76
C GLY A 356 -5.30 -8.35 9.50
N HIS A 357 -6.26 -8.15 8.59
CA HIS A 357 -6.31 -8.89 7.32
C HIS A 357 -5.20 -8.45 6.35
N ASP A 358 -4.95 -7.16 6.23
CA ASP A 358 -4.02 -6.60 5.25
C ASP A 358 -2.56 -6.83 5.61
N CYS A 359 -2.20 -6.83 6.90
CA CYS A 359 -0.81 -7.00 7.31
C CYS A 359 -0.29 -8.43 7.15
N ALA A 360 0.99 -8.52 6.81
CA ALA A 360 1.75 -9.77 6.91
C ALA A 360 2.31 -9.97 8.32
N ILE A 361 2.69 -8.87 8.98
CA ILE A 361 3.26 -8.86 10.32
C ILE A 361 2.53 -7.81 11.15
N GLY A 362 2.06 -8.19 12.34
CA GLY A 362 1.47 -7.29 13.33
C GLY A 362 2.32 -7.28 14.59
N ILE A 363 2.79 -6.11 14.97
CA ILE A 363 3.63 -5.86 16.15
C ILE A 363 2.88 -4.93 17.07
N ILE A 364 2.82 -5.23 18.36
CA ILE A 364 2.22 -4.36 19.38
C ILE A 364 3.25 -4.11 20.47
N MET A 365 3.46 -2.84 20.78
CA MET A 365 4.31 -2.37 21.86
C MET A 365 3.46 -1.92 23.04
N HIS A 366 3.82 -2.35 24.22
CA HIS A 366 3.17 -1.93 25.47
C HIS A 366 4.14 -1.98 26.65
N SER A 367 3.85 -1.23 27.67
CA SER A 367 4.53 -1.25 28.97
C SER A 367 3.51 -0.99 30.07
N ASP A 368 3.74 -1.51 31.25
CA ASP A 368 3.06 -1.10 32.48
C ASP A 368 3.95 -0.11 33.20
N ASP A 369 3.52 1.14 33.34
CA ASP A 369 4.34 2.21 33.91
C ASP A 369 4.72 1.95 35.37
N SER A 370 3.99 1.09 36.11
CA SER A 370 4.26 0.73 37.48
C SER A 370 5.20 -0.47 37.64
N GLU A 371 5.11 -1.46 36.73
CA GLU A 371 5.86 -2.71 36.82
C GLU A 371 7.13 -2.71 35.94
N ASP A 372 7.10 -1.97 34.84
CA ASP A 372 8.16 -1.97 33.81
C ASP A 372 9.19 -0.85 33.99
N GLN A 373 9.02 0.04 34.98
CA GLN A 373 9.99 1.08 35.27
C GLN A 373 11.27 0.47 35.84
N ILE A 374 12.38 0.52 35.12
CA ILE A 374 13.69 0.00 35.56
C ILE A 374 14.49 1.07 36.28
N SER A 375 14.44 2.32 35.78
CA SER A 375 15.04 3.49 36.41
C SER A 375 14.21 4.74 36.08
N ALA A 376 14.57 5.90 36.64
CA ALA A 376 13.91 7.16 36.27
C ALA A 376 13.94 7.46 34.77
N GLU A 377 14.95 6.94 34.07
CA GLU A 377 15.22 7.23 32.65
C GLU A 377 14.98 6.03 31.73
N THR A 378 14.83 4.81 32.26
CA THR A 378 14.73 3.60 31.45
C THR A 378 13.54 2.77 31.89
N ARG A 379 12.76 2.31 30.90
CA ARG A 379 11.68 1.37 31.12
C ARG A 379 11.78 0.17 30.19
N ARG A 380 11.18 -0.93 30.58
CA ARG A 380 10.95 -2.10 29.75
C ARG A 380 9.74 -1.85 28.86
N VAL A 381 9.85 -2.23 27.61
CA VAL A 381 8.74 -2.23 26.65
C VAL A 381 8.62 -3.63 26.07
N HIS A 382 7.45 -4.23 26.25
CA HIS A 382 7.13 -5.52 25.67
C HIS A 382 6.77 -5.37 24.20
N VAL A 383 7.33 -6.23 23.35
CA VAL A 383 7.10 -6.26 21.91
C VAL A 383 6.44 -7.59 21.55
N ASP A 384 5.15 -7.55 21.30
CA ASP A 384 4.34 -8.71 20.93
C ASP A 384 4.21 -8.81 19.42
N VAL A 385 4.81 -9.83 18.80
CA VAL A 385 4.55 -10.17 17.40
C VAL A 385 3.30 -11.04 17.33
N VAL A 386 2.14 -10.38 17.26
CA VAL A 386 0.81 -11.01 17.29
C VAL A 386 0.43 -11.71 16.00
N LYS A 387 1.05 -11.30 14.87
CA LYS A 387 0.90 -11.93 13.56
C LYS A 387 2.24 -11.97 12.83
N ASN A 388 2.53 -13.09 12.19
CA ASN A 388 3.65 -13.23 11.27
C ASN A 388 3.32 -14.34 10.25
N ARG A 389 3.00 -13.96 9.01
CA ARG A 389 2.66 -14.94 7.95
C ARG A 389 3.87 -15.72 7.45
N GLN A 390 5.07 -15.21 7.67
CA GLN A 390 6.30 -15.79 7.11
C GLN A 390 7.26 -16.38 8.14
N GLY A 391 6.91 -16.31 9.42
CA GLY A 391 7.81 -16.74 10.46
C GLY A 391 7.16 -16.94 11.82
N MET A 392 7.93 -16.78 12.88
CA MET A 392 7.49 -17.04 14.25
C MET A 392 6.73 -15.84 14.81
N ARG A 393 5.78 -16.14 15.70
CA ARG A 393 5.14 -15.18 16.61
C ARG A 393 5.75 -15.38 18.00
N GLY A 394 5.70 -14.35 18.82
CA GLY A 394 6.20 -14.43 20.18
C GLY A 394 6.30 -13.05 20.81
N LYS A 395 6.98 -12.98 21.93
CA LYS A 395 7.23 -11.78 22.69
C LYS A 395 8.71 -11.66 22.98
N PHE A 396 9.21 -10.44 22.96
CA PHE A 396 10.55 -10.10 23.46
C PHE A 396 10.49 -8.71 24.07
N ASP A 397 11.47 -8.40 24.91
CA ASP A 397 11.51 -7.14 25.63
C ASP A 397 12.62 -6.24 25.13
N ILE A 398 12.37 -4.96 25.16
CA ILE A 398 13.35 -3.91 24.88
C ILE A 398 13.47 -2.98 26.08
N LEU A 399 14.69 -2.53 26.32
CA LEU A 399 15.01 -1.45 27.23
C LEU A 399 14.90 -0.15 26.45
N TYR A 400 14.03 0.75 26.88
CA TYR A 400 13.80 2.03 26.26
C TYR A 400 14.31 3.15 27.17
N HIS A 401 15.42 3.77 26.76
CA HIS A 401 16.00 4.93 27.44
C HIS A 401 15.29 6.20 26.97
N LEU A 402 14.47 6.77 27.82
CA LEU A 402 13.58 7.89 27.51
C LEU A 402 14.32 9.17 27.06
N PRO A 403 15.38 9.63 27.76
CA PRO A 403 16.07 10.86 27.40
C PRO A 403 16.74 10.84 26.01
N SER A 404 17.27 9.69 25.57
CA SER A 404 17.91 9.55 24.24
C SER A 404 17.01 8.86 23.21
N GLN A 405 15.82 8.40 23.61
CA GLN A 405 14.91 7.63 22.77
C GLN A 405 15.51 6.31 22.22
N GLN A 406 16.62 5.88 22.82
CA GLN A 406 17.30 4.65 22.40
C GLN A 406 16.56 3.41 22.84
N MET A 407 16.55 2.42 22.01
CA MET A 407 15.96 1.11 22.26
C MET A 407 16.99 0.00 22.07
N GLN A 408 17.09 -0.91 23.02
CA GLN A 408 17.98 -2.07 22.97
C GLN A 408 17.19 -3.32 23.36
N GLU A 409 17.36 -4.40 22.58
CA GLU A 409 16.76 -5.70 22.93
C GLU A 409 17.38 -6.19 24.25
N GLU A 410 16.51 -6.59 25.20
CA GLU A 410 16.95 -7.17 26.46
C GLU A 410 17.43 -8.60 26.20
N ALA A 411 18.63 -8.93 26.70
CA ALA A 411 19.18 -10.26 26.54
C ALA A 411 18.33 -11.27 27.35
N THR A 412 17.76 -12.25 26.67
CA THR A 412 17.02 -13.37 27.29
C THR A 412 17.95 -14.44 27.83
#